data_fe4bda9fb2e77673f89b749c1ab7751b
#
_entry.id   fe4bda9fb2e77673f89b749c1ab7751b
#
_cell.length_a   1.000
_cell.length_b   1.000
_cell.length_c   1.000
_cell.angle_alpha   90.00
_cell.angle_beta   90.00
_cell.angle_gamma   90.00
#
_symmetry.space_group_name_H-M   'P 1'
#
loop_
_entity.id
_entity.type
_entity.pdbx_description
1 polymer ?
#
loop_
_entity_poly.entity_id
_entity_poly.type
_entity_poly.pdbx_seq_one_letter_code
_entity_poly.pdbx_strand_id
1 'polypeptide(L)'
;IYDERLREMSFGIYEGTEQSARALDCPINILFKEPEKYKAVEGGESIEKLFERTGDFLRNVVEPQLEDGKNIVIIGHGAMNSGIICQVRGLSTEHFWDAGINQCELLQLK
;
A
#
# COMPACT_ATOMS: atom_id res chain seq x y z
N ILE A 1 16.53 3.05 8.61
CA ILE A 1 15.66 2.47 9.65
C ILE A 1 14.62 1.59 8.99
N TYR A 2 14.45 0.39 9.49
CA TYR A 2 13.41 -0.53 9.02
C TYR A 2 12.20 -0.43 9.92
N ASP A 3 11.00 -0.51 9.32
CA ASP A 3 9.75 -0.51 10.08
C ASP A 3 8.82 -1.56 9.49
N GLU A 4 8.34 -2.46 10.35
CA GLU A 4 7.46 -3.57 9.95
C GLU A 4 6.16 -3.06 9.31
N ARG A 5 5.71 -1.86 9.65
CA ARG A 5 4.50 -1.27 9.08
C ARG A 5 4.66 -0.92 7.61
N LEU A 6 5.89 -0.94 7.08
CA LEU A 6 6.18 -0.66 5.67
C LEU A 6 6.36 -1.93 4.82
N ARG A 7 6.03 -3.10 5.36
CA ARG A 7 6.05 -4.33 4.59
C ARG A 7 5.04 -4.27 3.45
N GLU A 8 5.34 -5.02 2.38
CA GLU A 8 4.37 -5.15 1.30
C GLU A 8 3.10 -5.83 1.80
N MET A 9 2.00 -5.54 1.11
CA MET A 9 0.71 -6.15 1.35
C MET A 9 0.80 -7.67 1.18
N SER A 10 0.24 -8.42 2.12
CA SER A 10 0.26 -9.88 2.05
C SER A 10 -0.87 -10.40 1.19
N PHE A 11 -0.56 -11.33 0.29
CA PHE A 11 -1.54 -12.02 -0.54
C PHE A 11 -1.78 -13.45 -0.09
N GLY A 12 -1.34 -13.82 1.11
CA GLY A 12 -1.63 -15.10 1.74
C GLY A 12 -1.26 -16.29 0.89
N ILE A 13 -2.23 -17.16 0.63
CA ILE A 13 -2.01 -18.41 -0.10
C ILE A 13 -1.53 -18.21 -1.56
N TYR A 14 -1.66 -17.01 -2.10
CA TYR A 14 -1.21 -16.71 -3.46
C TYR A 14 0.22 -16.20 -3.54
N GLU A 15 0.87 -16.00 -2.40
CA GLU A 15 2.28 -15.59 -2.39
C GLU A 15 3.19 -16.74 -2.83
N GLY A 16 4.19 -16.42 -3.64
CA GLY A 16 5.14 -17.40 -4.14
C GLY A 16 4.60 -18.36 -5.18
N THR A 17 3.38 -18.15 -5.67
CA THR A 17 2.80 -18.98 -6.73
C THR A 17 3.14 -18.39 -8.10
N GLU A 18 3.17 -19.27 -9.11
CA GLU A 18 3.34 -18.84 -10.49
C GLU A 18 2.06 -18.23 -11.08
N GLN A 19 0.95 -18.41 -10.39
CA GLN A 19 -0.32 -17.87 -10.83
C GLN A 19 -0.26 -16.35 -10.84
N SER A 20 -0.48 -15.77 -12.00
CA SER A 20 -0.48 -14.33 -12.14
C SER A 20 -1.68 -13.72 -11.38
N ALA A 21 -1.41 -12.72 -10.54
CA ALA A 21 -2.45 -11.96 -9.88
C ALA A 21 -3.38 -11.26 -10.88
N ARG A 22 -2.96 -11.15 -12.13
CA ARG A 22 -3.75 -10.55 -13.21
C ARG A 22 -4.61 -11.59 -13.95
N ALA A 23 -4.47 -12.87 -13.64
CA ALA A 23 -5.33 -13.90 -14.24
C ALA A 23 -6.78 -13.66 -13.82
N LEU A 24 -7.70 -13.79 -14.77
CA LEU A 24 -9.12 -13.45 -14.53
C LEU A 24 -9.78 -14.30 -13.45
N ASP A 25 -9.29 -15.51 -13.25
CA ASP A 25 -9.83 -16.43 -12.25
C ASP A 25 -9.15 -16.32 -10.87
N CYS A 26 -8.12 -15.48 -10.76
CA CYS A 26 -7.43 -15.26 -9.48
C CYS A 26 -8.19 -14.26 -8.63
N PRO A 27 -8.53 -14.58 -7.37
CA PRO A 27 -9.22 -13.63 -6.49
C PRO A 27 -8.47 -12.32 -6.24
N ILE A 28 -7.15 -12.32 -6.43
CA ILE A 28 -6.33 -11.10 -6.31
C ILE A 28 -6.60 -10.14 -7.48
N ASN A 29 -7.09 -10.63 -8.60
CA ASN A 29 -7.31 -9.82 -9.80
C ASN A 29 -8.15 -8.57 -9.52
N ILE A 30 -9.16 -8.69 -8.67
CA ILE A 30 -10.06 -7.58 -8.37
C ILE A 30 -9.34 -6.42 -7.68
N LEU A 31 -8.24 -6.69 -6.97
CA LEU A 31 -7.44 -5.64 -6.35
C LEU A 31 -6.90 -4.66 -7.42
N PHE A 32 -6.60 -5.16 -8.60
CA PHE A 32 -6.07 -4.34 -9.69
C PHE A 32 -7.15 -3.67 -10.52
N LYS A 33 -8.33 -4.27 -10.62
CA LYS A 33 -9.43 -3.74 -11.43
C LYS A 33 -10.40 -2.87 -10.65
N GLU A 34 -10.81 -3.33 -9.48
CA GLU A 34 -11.79 -2.66 -8.63
C GLU A 34 -11.34 -2.78 -7.18
N PRO A 35 -10.27 -2.06 -6.78
CA PRO A 35 -9.69 -2.21 -5.45
C PRO A 35 -10.69 -1.97 -4.32
N GLU A 36 -11.69 -1.12 -4.52
CA GLU A 36 -12.73 -0.85 -3.52
C GLU A 36 -13.58 -2.08 -3.22
N LYS A 37 -13.59 -3.07 -4.10
CA LYS A 37 -14.32 -4.33 -3.91
C LYS A 37 -13.45 -5.48 -3.45
N TYR A 38 -12.14 -5.25 -3.32
CA TYR A 38 -11.22 -6.32 -2.94
C TYR A 38 -11.48 -6.79 -1.51
N LYS A 39 -11.55 -8.10 -1.35
CA LYS A 39 -11.60 -8.75 -0.03
C LYS A 39 -10.35 -9.59 0.15
N ALA A 40 -9.79 -9.57 1.37
CA ALA A 40 -8.60 -10.34 1.67
C ALA A 40 -8.81 -11.82 1.38
N VAL A 41 -7.82 -12.43 0.71
CA VAL A 41 -7.78 -13.87 0.50
C VAL A 41 -7.32 -14.56 1.77
N GLU A 42 -7.44 -15.88 1.84
CA GLU A 42 -7.02 -16.65 3.00
C GLU A 42 -5.55 -16.36 3.33
N GLY A 43 -5.30 -15.96 4.59
CA GLY A 43 -3.96 -15.59 5.04
C GLY A 43 -3.47 -14.25 4.53
N GLY A 44 -4.26 -13.56 3.71
CA GLY A 44 -3.89 -12.27 3.14
C GLY A 44 -4.36 -11.09 3.96
N GLU A 45 -3.92 -9.91 3.55
CA GLU A 45 -4.25 -8.64 4.20
C GLU A 45 -5.32 -7.91 3.40
N SER A 46 -6.27 -7.26 4.08
CA SER A 46 -7.23 -6.37 3.44
C SER A 46 -6.63 -4.99 3.22
N ILE A 47 -7.26 -4.18 2.35
CA ILE A 47 -6.84 -2.79 2.16
C ILE A 47 -7.04 -2.01 3.46
N GLU A 48 -8.11 -2.29 4.20
CA GLU A 48 -8.38 -1.63 5.48
C GLU A 48 -7.26 -1.87 6.49
N LYS A 49 -6.76 -3.10 6.58
CA LYS A 49 -5.64 -3.42 7.47
C LYS A 49 -4.35 -2.77 7.01
N LEU A 50 -4.12 -2.74 5.70
CA LEU A 50 -2.96 -2.03 5.13
C LEU A 50 -3.00 -0.56 5.50
N PHE A 51 -4.15 0.09 5.36
CA PHE A 51 -4.33 1.50 5.72
C PHE A 51 -4.14 1.72 7.22
N GLU A 52 -4.63 0.81 8.04
CA GLU A 52 -4.47 0.92 9.49
C GLU A 52 -2.99 0.94 9.90
N ARG A 53 -2.20 -0.01 9.42
CA ARG A 53 -0.78 -0.08 9.80
C ARG A 53 0.07 1.02 9.16
N THR A 54 -0.19 1.39 7.91
CA THR A 54 0.52 2.48 7.26
C THR A 54 0.10 3.84 7.82
N GLY A 55 -1.16 3.98 8.17
CA GLY A 55 -1.67 5.18 8.85
C GLY A 55 -1.03 5.35 10.22
N ASP A 56 -0.87 4.27 10.97
CA ASP A 56 -0.16 4.30 12.25
C ASP A 56 1.27 4.79 12.07
N PHE A 57 1.96 4.31 11.05
CA PHE A 57 3.31 4.77 10.71
C PHE A 57 3.32 6.27 10.38
N LEU A 58 2.37 6.73 9.57
CA LEU A 58 2.29 8.15 9.21
C LEU A 58 2.07 9.03 10.43
N ARG A 59 1.14 8.68 11.29
CA ARG A 59 0.80 9.50 12.47
C ARG A 59 1.88 9.49 13.54
N ASN A 60 2.53 8.35 13.75
CA ASN A 60 3.43 8.19 14.90
C ASN A 60 4.91 8.33 14.57
N VAL A 61 5.27 8.23 13.30
CA VAL A 61 6.67 8.36 12.86
C VAL A 61 6.86 9.55 11.93
N VAL A 62 6.05 9.67 10.90
CA VAL A 62 6.25 10.69 9.87
C VAL A 62 5.85 12.08 10.35
N GLU A 63 4.63 12.22 10.83
CA GLU A 63 4.12 13.55 11.25
C GLU A 63 4.98 14.22 12.30
N PRO A 64 5.41 13.54 13.40
CA PRO A 64 6.27 14.18 14.39
C PRO A 64 7.59 14.66 13.81
N GLN A 65 8.18 13.94 12.88
CA GLN A 65 9.46 14.32 12.27
C GLN A 65 9.30 15.48 11.30
N LEU A 66 8.17 15.55 10.60
CA LEU A 66 7.87 16.70 9.73
C LEU A 66 7.68 17.96 10.56
N GLU A 67 7.03 17.86 11.73
CA GLU A 67 6.88 18.97 12.65
C GLU A 67 8.23 19.48 13.17
N ASP A 68 9.21 18.58 13.28
CA ASP A 68 10.58 18.92 13.63
C ASP A 68 11.38 19.50 12.45
N GLY A 69 10.77 19.69 11.30
CA GLY A 69 11.39 20.26 10.11
C GLY A 69 12.26 19.29 9.33
N LYS A 70 12.13 17.99 9.56
CA LYS A 70 12.92 16.98 8.85
C LYS A 70 12.29 16.60 7.52
N ASN A 71 13.12 16.23 6.57
CA ASN A 71 12.68 15.60 5.33
C ASN A 71 12.72 14.08 5.52
N ILE A 72 11.70 13.40 4.99
CA ILE A 72 11.57 11.95 5.14
C ILE A 72 11.46 11.29 3.78
N VAL A 73 12.25 10.25 3.55
CA VAL A 73 12.14 9.40 2.38
C VAL A 73 11.66 8.03 2.82
N ILE A 74 10.58 7.57 2.22
CA ILE A 74 10.02 6.24 2.47
C ILE A 74 10.34 5.36 1.26
N ILE A 75 10.99 4.24 1.51
CA ILE A 75 11.30 3.26 0.49
C ILE A 75 10.46 2.02 0.79
N GLY A 76 9.65 1.62 -0.17
CA GLY A 76 8.74 0.50 0.04
C GLY A 76 8.32 -0.18 -1.25
N HIS A 77 7.17 -0.80 -1.22
CA HIS A 77 6.65 -1.64 -2.28
C HIS A 77 5.36 -1.07 -2.86
N GLY A 78 4.97 -1.58 -4.03
CA GLY A 78 3.88 -1.01 -4.82
C GLY A 78 2.55 -0.82 -4.07
N ALA A 79 1.99 -1.88 -3.51
CA ALA A 79 0.69 -1.76 -2.84
C ALA A 79 0.79 -0.95 -1.55
N MET A 80 1.84 -1.17 -0.77
CA MET A 80 2.07 -0.41 0.46
C MET A 80 2.24 1.07 0.16
N ASN A 81 3.03 1.41 -0.86
CA ASN A 81 3.21 2.81 -1.27
C ASN A 81 1.88 3.43 -1.72
N SER A 82 1.08 2.68 -2.46
CA SER A 82 -0.26 3.14 -2.88
C SER A 82 -1.14 3.47 -1.68
N GLY A 83 -1.08 2.64 -0.64
CA GLY A 83 -1.81 2.89 0.60
C GLY A 83 -1.40 4.20 1.27
N ILE A 84 -0.12 4.47 1.33
CA ILE A 84 0.39 5.73 1.89
C ILE A 84 -0.05 6.92 1.04
N ILE A 85 0.09 6.83 -0.27
CA ILE A 85 -0.28 7.93 -1.17
C ILE A 85 -1.77 8.24 -1.07
N CYS A 86 -2.62 7.22 -1.05
CA CYS A 86 -4.06 7.42 -0.87
C CYS A 86 -4.38 8.16 0.42
N GLN A 87 -3.75 7.79 1.52
CA GLN A 87 -4.01 8.43 2.81
C GLN A 87 -3.52 9.87 2.84
N VAL A 88 -2.32 10.14 2.32
CA VAL A 88 -1.77 11.49 2.30
C VAL A 88 -2.62 12.41 1.42
N ARG A 89 -3.15 11.91 0.31
CA ARG A 89 -3.98 12.69 -0.61
C ARG A 89 -5.47 12.67 -0.26
N GLY A 90 -5.88 11.89 0.73
CA GLY A 90 -7.29 11.79 1.12
C GLY A 90 -8.16 11.12 0.07
N LEU A 91 -7.62 10.16 -0.68
CA LEU A 91 -8.35 9.45 -1.72
C LEU A 91 -9.08 8.23 -1.17
N SER A 92 -10.23 7.90 -1.77
CA SER A 92 -10.95 6.66 -1.47
C SER A 92 -10.26 5.46 -2.11
N THR A 93 -10.64 4.25 -1.68
CA THR A 93 -9.98 3.02 -2.12
C THR A 93 -10.13 2.74 -3.62
N GLU A 94 -11.15 3.28 -4.28
CA GLU A 94 -11.29 3.14 -5.74
C GLU A 94 -10.12 3.76 -6.50
N HIS A 95 -9.41 4.72 -5.88
CA HIS A 95 -8.27 5.41 -6.44
C HIS A 95 -6.92 4.81 -6.00
N PHE A 96 -6.95 3.59 -5.47
CA PHE A 96 -5.78 2.95 -4.86
C PHE A 96 -4.53 2.96 -5.75
N TRP A 97 -4.70 2.75 -7.05
CA TRP A 97 -3.60 2.66 -8.00
C TRP A 97 -3.36 3.94 -8.82
N ASP A 98 -4.13 5.01 -8.57
CA ASP A 98 -4.11 6.21 -9.43
C ASP A 98 -2.75 6.92 -9.47
N ALA A 99 -1.97 6.84 -8.40
CA ALA A 99 -0.66 7.49 -8.36
C ALA A 99 0.35 6.90 -9.33
N GLY A 100 0.26 5.59 -9.59
CA GLY A 100 1.08 4.92 -10.59
C GLY A 100 2.59 5.06 -10.42
N ILE A 101 3.09 5.06 -9.18
CA ILE A 101 4.53 5.17 -8.95
C ILE A 101 5.26 3.95 -9.50
N ASN A 102 6.28 4.18 -10.31
CA ASN A 102 7.07 3.13 -10.95
C ASN A 102 8.24 2.71 -10.05
N GLN A 103 8.83 1.58 -10.41
CA GLN A 103 10.04 1.10 -9.73
C GLN A 103 11.15 2.14 -9.86
N CYS A 104 11.86 2.38 -8.77
CA CYS A 104 12.95 3.36 -8.70
C CYS A 104 12.53 4.81 -9.00
N GLU A 105 11.23 5.10 -8.94
CA GLU A 105 10.72 6.46 -9.10
C GLU A 105 10.57 7.13 -7.74
N LEU A 106 10.91 8.40 -7.67
CA LEU A 106 10.71 9.22 -6.47
C LEU A 106 9.49 10.11 -6.66
N LEU A 107 8.51 9.98 -5.78
CA LEU A 107 7.32 10.81 -5.77
C LEU A 107 7.33 11.70 -4.52
N GLN A 108 7.24 13.01 -4.71
CA GLN A 108 7.17 13.95 -3.60
C GLN A 108 5.70 14.17 -3.20
N LEU A 109 5.40 13.91 -1.93
CA LEU A 109 4.10 14.17 -1.33
C LEU A 109 4.15 15.41 -0.45
N LYS A 110 3.10 16.17 -0.45
CA LYS A 110 3.00 17.38 0.39
C LYS A 110 1.90 17.22 1.42
#